data_a1154bb8d353728a7030f0c369d8b77a
#
_entry.id   a1154bb8d353728a7030f0c369d8b77a
#
_cell.length_a   1.000
_cell.length_b   1.000
_cell.length_c   1.000
_cell.angle_alpha   90.00
_cell.angle_beta   90.00
_cell.angle_gamma   90.00
#
_symmetry.space_group_name_H-M   'P 1'
#
loop_
_entity.id
_entity.type
_entity.pdbx_description
1 polymer ?
#
loop_
_entity_poly.entity_id
_entity_poly.type
_entity_poly.pdbx_seq_one_letter_code
_entity_poly.pdbx_strand_id
1 'polypeptide(L)'
;MIYYQNGSSQHNLSHEDLKKSLIAALDKLGRKHKILAIPPDYTRLPSRAGELTEMVWEYYGNTLTDILPALGTHTPMTDEQISHMFGKTPRNLFRVHDWRHDVITLGEVPAEYVKEVSEGKVDFSWPAQVNKLLVEGNFDLILSIGQVVPHEV
;
A
#
# COMPACT_ATOMS: atom_id res chain seq x y z
N MET A 1 17.95 0.11 1.15
CA MET A 1 18.40 -1.24 1.60
C MET A 1 17.46 -2.28 1.00
N ILE A 2 17.97 -3.35 0.38
CA ILE A 2 17.15 -4.45 -0.16
C ILE A 2 17.14 -5.56 0.87
N TYR A 3 15.98 -5.94 1.38
CA TYR A 3 15.82 -7.04 2.33
C TYR A 3 15.77 -8.41 1.64
N TYR A 4 15.10 -8.45 0.48
CA TYR A 4 15.01 -9.65 -0.35
C TYR A 4 14.82 -9.28 -1.81
N GLN A 5 15.38 -10.06 -2.71
CA GLN A 5 15.23 -9.92 -4.15
C GLN A 5 15.27 -11.30 -4.80
N ASN A 6 14.28 -11.61 -5.62
CA ASN A 6 14.25 -12.82 -6.44
C ASN A 6 13.43 -12.54 -7.69
N GLY A 7 13.92 -12.95 -8.83
CA GLY A 7 13.24 -12.85 -10.10
C GLY A 7 14.17 -12.95 -11.29
N SER A 8 13.67 -13.53 -12.35
CA SER A 8 14.30 -13.54 -13.67
C SER A 8 13.25 -13.82 -14.73
N SER A 9 13.59 -13.64 -16.00
CA SER A 9 12.69 -13.96 -17.12
C SER A 9 12.34 -15.45 -17.23
N GLN A 10 13.06 -16.31 -16.51
CA GLN A 10 12.86 -17.76 -16.49
C GLN A 10 12.14 -18.26 -15.22
N HIS A 11 11.85 -17.37 -14.27
CA HIS A 11 11.19 -17.74 -13.03
C HIS A 11 9.69 -17.47 -13.10
N ASN A 12 8.90 -18.48 -12.80
CA ASN A 12 7.48 -18.35 -12.46
C ASN A 12 7.32 -18.61 -10.96
N LEU A 13 7.13 -17.52 -10.18
CA LEU A 13 7.06 -17.60 -8.73
C LEU A 13 5.71 -18.22 -8.31
N SER A 14 5.77 -19.38 -7.69
CA SER A 14 4.62 -20.04 -7.08
C SER A 14 4.14 -19.30 -5.82
N HIS A 15 2.99 -19.73 -5.26
CA HIS A 15 2.50 -19.25 -3.97
C HIS A 15 3.55 -19.48 -2.86
N GLU A 16 4.13 -20.66 -2.81
CA GLU A 16 5.14 -21.03 -1.81
C GLU A 16 6.42 -20.19 -1.96
N ASP A 17 6.85 -19.90 -3.19
CA ASP A 17 8.01 -19.04 -3.43
C ASP A 17 7.76 -17.61 -2.93
N LEU A 18 6.56 -17.05 -3.17
CA LEU A 18 6.17 -15.74 -2.64
C LEU A 18 6.13 -15.74 -1.13
N LYS A 19 5.48 -16.74 -0.51
CA LYS A 19 5.38 -16.85 0.94
C LYS A 19 6.76 -16.94 1.59
N LYS A 20 7.63 -17.82 1.08
CA LYS A 20 9.00 -17.97 1.57
C LYS A 20 9.82 -16.69 1.42
N SER A 21 9.69 -16.02 0.28
CA SER A 21 10.41 -14.77 -0.01
C SER A 21 9.94 -13.63 0.91
N LEU A 22 8.63 -13.52 1.11
CA LEU A 22 8.04 -12.53 1.99
C LEU A 22 8.48 -12.75 3.44
N ILE A 23 8.36 -13.96 3.97
CA ILE A 23 8.81 -14.29 5.33
C ILE A 23 10.29 -13.94 5.53
N ALA A 24 11.16 -14.30 4.57
CA ALA A 24 12.58 -13.97 4.64
C ALA A 24 12.86 -12.45 4.69
N ALA A 25 12.00 -11.62 4.08
CA ALA A 25 12.08 -10.17 4.17
C ALA A 25 11.56 -9.66 5.52
N LEU A 26 10.42 -10.19 6.00
CA LEU A 26 9.79 -9.78 7.26
C LEU A 26 10.64 -10.16 8.47
N ASP A 27 11.30 -11.31 8.46
CA ASP A 27 12.23 -11.74 9.52
C ASP A 27 13.37 -10.73 9.72
N LYS A 28 13.86 -10.13 8.63
CA LYS A 28 14.90 -9.08 8.69
C LYS A 28 14.40 -7.75 9.23
N LEU A 29 13.09 -7.46 9.13
CA LEU A 29 12.46 -6.27 9.71
C LEU A 29 12.30 -6.39 11.23
N GLY A 30 12.31 -7.62 11.75
CA GLY A 30 12.16 -7.91 13.17
C GLY A 30 10.76 -7.66 13.72
N ARG A 31 10.64 -7.74 15.05
CA ARG A 31 9.36 -7.55 15.75
C ARG A 31 8.80 -6.14 15.54
N LYS A 32 7.50 -6.09 15.30
CA LYS A 32 6.70 -4.88 15.19
C LYS A 32 5.43 -5.01 16.04
N HIS A 33 4.93 -3.89 16.56
CA HIS A 33 3.82 -3.88 17.52
C HIS A 33 2.53 -3.30 16.93
N LYS A 34 2.67 -2.38 15.97
CA LYS A 34 1.52 -1.78 15.28
C LYS A 34 1.84 -1.55 13.81
N ILE A 35 1.16 -2.28 12.95
CA ILE A 35 1.48 -2.33 11.53
C ILE A 35 0.28 -1.88 10.71
N LEU A 36 0.55 -1.06 9.71
CA LEU A 36 -0.38 -0.69 8.64
C LEU A 36 0.08 -1.34 7.34
N ALA A 37 -0.83 -2.06 6.66
CA ALA A 37 -0.63 -2.49 5.28
C ALA A 37 -1.40 -1.59 4.31
N ILE A 38 -0.78 -1.22 3.21
CA ILE A 38 -1.36 -0.40 2.15
C ILE A 38 -1.26 -1.18 0.83
N PRO A 39 -2.19 -2.12 0.59
CA PRO A 39 -2.33 -2.79 -0.71
C PRO A 39 -3.07 -1.89 -1.71
N PRO A 40 -3.02 -2.17 -3.02
CA PRO A 40 -3.92 -1.57 -3.98
C PRO A 40 -5.37 -2.02 -3.77
N ASP A 41 -6.30 -1.37 -4.44
CA ASP A 41 -7.69 -1.78 -4.46
C ASP A 41 -7.96 -2.95 -5.43
N TYR A 42 -9.24 -3.33 -5.54
CA TYR A 42 -9.69 -4.46 -6.35
C TYR A 42 -9.36 -4.34 -7.85
N THR A 43 -9.15 -3.13 -8.37
CA THR A 43 -8.76 -2.93 -9.78
C THR A 43 -7.40 -3.55 -10.11
N ARG A 44 -6.59 -3.81 -9.09
CA ARG A 44 -5.27 -4.47 -9.20
C ARG A 44 -5.27 -5.91 -8.70
N LEU A 45 -6.41 -6.60 -8.73
CA LEU A 45 -6.51 -8.02 -8.33
C LEU A 45 -5.41 -8.90 -8.95
N PRO A 46 -5.04 -8.76 -10.24
CA PRO A 46 -3.98 -9.58 -10.85
C PRO A 46 -2.57 -9.36 -10.30
N SER A 47 -2.35 -8.31 -9.49
CA SER A 47 -1.03 -7.98 -8.92
C SER A 47 -0.56 -8.96 -7.84
N ARG A 48 -1.43 -9.87 -7.36
CA ARG A 48 -1.21 -10.74 -6.21
C ARG A 48 -0.99 -10.01 -4.87
N ALA A 49 -1.25 -8.68 -4.83
CA ALA A 49 -1.09 -7.89 -3.62
C ALA A 49 -2.04 -8.32 -2.49
N GLY A 50 -3.24 -8.79 -2.84
CA GLY A 50 -4.18 -9.34 -1.86
C GLY A 50 -3.64 -10.59 -1.17
N GLU A 51 -3.10 -11.53 -1.95
CA GLU A 51 -2.44 -12.74 -1.47
C GLU A 51 -1.25 -12.41 -0.54
N LEU A 52 -0.41 -11.45 -0.94
CA LEU A 52 0.70 -10.99 -0.11
C LEU A 52 0.22 -10.33 1.19
N THR A 53 -0.89 -9.59 1.15
CA THR A 53 -1.48 -8.96 2.34
C THR A 53 -2.04 -10.02 3.30
N GLU A 54 -2.67 -11.08 2.80
CA GLU A 54 -3.11 -12.22 3.61
C GLU A 54 -1.92 -12.90 4.29
N MET A 55 -0.82 -13.14 3.56
CA MET A 55 0.42 -13.70 4.14
C MET A 55 1.04 -12.78 5.21
N VAL A 56 1.00 -11.46 5.02
CA VAL A 56 1.44 -10.48 6.03
C VAL A 56 0.60 -10.59 7.30
N TRP A 57 -0.72 -10.71 7.14
CA TRP A 57 -1.61 -10.92 8.27
C TRP A 57 -1.35 -12.26 8.98
N GLU A 58 -1.16 -13.36 8.23
CA GLU A 58 -0.79 -14.65 8.82
C GLU A 58 0.51 -14.59 9.63
N TYR A 59 1.49 -13.80 9.16
CA TYR A 59 2.80 -13.66 9.81
C TYR A 59 2.73 -12.80 11.08
N TYR A 60 2.10 -11.63 11.00
CA TYR A 60 2.08 -10.65 12.09
C TYR A 60 0.90 -10.81 13.05
N GLY A 61 -0.17 -11.50 12.64
CA GLY A 61 -1.37 -11.69 13.46
C GLY A 61 -1.97 -10.37 13.95
N ASN A 62 -2.22 -10.29 15.25
CA ASN A 62 -2.87 -9.13 15.88
C ASN A 62 -2.05 -7.84 15.83
N THR A 63 -0.77 -7.88 15.45
CA THR A 63 0.04 -6.67 15.33
C THR A 63 -0.16 -5.96 13.99
N LEU A 64 -0.69 -6.64 12.96
CA LEU A 64 -1.29 -5.98 11.81
C LEU A 64 -2.65 -5.43 12.22
N THR A 65 -2.72 -4.15 12.55
CA THR A 65 -3.91 -3.52 13.13
C THR A 65 -4.82 -2.88 12.10
N ASP A 66 -4.26 -2.46 10.97
CA ASP A 66 -4.99 -1.71 9.96
C ASP A 66 -4.53 -2.08 8.54
N ILE A 67 -5.49 -2.16 7.63
CA ILE A 67 -5.26 -2.32 6.19
C ILE A 67 -6.00 -1.18 5.49
N LEU A 68 -5.26 -0.33 4.80
CA LEU A 68 -5.79 0.83 4.08
C LEU A 68 -5.57 0.63 2.57
N PRO A 69 -6.53 0.06 1.83
CA PRO A 69 -6.39 -0.04 0.38
C PRO A 69 -6.17 1.33 -0.26
N ALA A 70 -5.21 1.40 -1.19
CA ALA A 70 -4.85 2.63 -1.90
C ALA A 70 -5.92 2.96 -2.96
N LEU A 71 -7.09 3.42 -2.51
CA LEU A 71 -8.26 3.71 -3.36
C LEU A 71 -8.03 4.90 -4.31
N GLY A 72 -7.15 5.84 -3.93
CA GLY A 72 -7.10 7.12 -4.64
C GLY A 72 -8.47 7.79 -4.60
N THR A 73 -9.05 8.04 -5.79
CA THR A 73 -10.41 8.60 -5.94
C THR A 73 -11.49 7.54 -6.22
N HIS A 74 -11.13 6.26 -6.18
CA HIS A 74 -12.07 5.17 -6.40
C HIS A 74 -13.07 5.02 -5.24
N THR A 75 -14.18 4.35 -5.55
CA THR A 75 -15.19 4.00 -4.53
C THR A 75 -14.64 2.94 -3.56
N PRO A 76 -15.11 2.92 -2.30
CA PRO A 76 -14.77 1.85 -1.37
C PRO A 76 -15.05 0.46 -1.92
N MET A 77 -14.20 -0.49 -1.58
CA MET A 77 -14.38 -1.90 -1.95
C MET A 77 -15.59 -2.50 -1.22
N THR A 78 -16.35 -3.35 -1.90
CA THR A 78 -17.40 -4.15 -1.28
C THR A 78 -16.83 -5.28 -0.44
N ASP A 79 -17.64 -5.85 0.45
CA ASP A 79 -17.22 -6.99 1.27
C ASP A 79 -16.88 -8.23 0.42
N GLU A 80 -17.58 -8.41 -0.71
CA GLU A 80 -17.28 -9.49 -1.68
C GLU A 80 -15.93 -9.27 -2.35
N GLN A 81 -15.62 -8.04 -2.77
CA GLN A 81 -14.33 -7.70 -3.36
C GLN A 81 -13.19 -7.90 -2.37
N ILE A 82 -13.39 -7.50 -1.11
CA ILE A 82 -12.39 -7.70 -0.05
C ILE A 82 -12.17 -9.20 0.20
N SER A 83 -13.23 -9.98 0.36
CA SER A 83 -13.12 -11.42 0.58
C SER A 83 -12.47 -12.13 -0.60
N HIS A 84 -12.78 -11.73 -1.83
CA HIS A 84 -12.18 -12.33 -3.04
C HIS A 84 -10.70 -11.99 -3.19
N MET A 85 -10.29 -10.75 -2.89
CA MET A 85 -8.91 -10.30 -3.07
C MET A 85 -7.99 -10.70 -1.92
N PHE A 86 -8.49 -10.65 -0.66
CA PHE A 86 -7.67 -10.77 0.55
C PHE A 86 -7.93 -12.05 1.36
N GLY A 87 -8.70 -12.98 0.80
CA GLY A 87 -8.92 -14.30 1.37
C GLY A 87 -9.49 -14.26 2.80
N LYS A 88 -8.77 -14.86 3.74
CA LYS A 88 -9.18 -14.99 5.15
C LYS A 88 -8.87 -13.79 6.03
N THR A 89 -8.29 -12.73 5.47
CA THR A 89 -7.92 -11.53 6.23
C THR A 89 -9.16 -10.91 6.88
N PRO A 90 -9.18 -10.66 8.21
CA PRO A 90 -10.35 -10.17 8.91
C PRO A 90 -10.87 -8.83 8.38
N ARG A 91 -12.17 -8.77 8.10
CA ARG A 91 -12.82 -7.59 7.51
C ARG A 91 -12.69 -6.33 8.38
N ASN A 92 -12.66 -6.48 9.68
CA ASN A 92 -12.55 -5.38 10.64
C ASN A 92 -11.19 -4.64 10.61
N LEU A 93 -10.18 -5.20 9.94
CA LEU A 93 -8.87 -4.53 9.75
C LEU A 93 -8.91 -3.49 8.63
N PHE A 94 -9.88 -3.59 7.70
CA PHE A 94 -9.94 -2.72 6.54
C PHE A 94 -10.49 -1.34 6.87
N ARG A 95 -9.77 -0.32 6.40
CA ARG A 95 -10.15 1.10 6.47
C ARG A 95 -10.51 1.60 5.08
N VAL A 96 -11.31 2.64 5.03
CA VAL A 96 -11.67 3.34 3.80
C VAL A 96 -10.84 4.62 3.71
N HIS A 97 -10.28 4.89 2.55
CA HIS A 97 -9.64 6.17 2.26
C HIS A 97 -10.68 7.15 1.70
N ASP A 98 -11.02 8.18 2.47
CA ASP A 98 -11.77 9.33 1.97
C ASP A 98 -10.79 10.44 1.57
N TRP A 99 -10.50 10.53 0.28
CA TRP A 99 -9.53 11.48 -0.25
C TRP A 99 -9.93 12.96 -0.08
N ARG A 100 -11.20 13.24 0.27
CA ARG A 100 -11.70 14.60 0.53
C ARG A 100 -11.58 15.01 2.01
N HIS A 101 -11.74 14.07 2.93
CA HIS A 101 -11.88 14.39 4.35
C HIS A 101 -10.83 13.76 5.26
N ASP A 102 -10.12 12.74 4.77
CA ASP A 102 -9.15 11.98 5.55
C ASP A 102 -7.69 12.25 5.14
N VAL A 103 -7.42 13.46 4.63
CA VAL A 103 -6.07 13.83 4.20
C VAL A 103 -5.45 14.90 5.08
N ILE A 104 -4.14 14.83 5.21
CA ILE A 104 -3.27 15.81 5.86
C ILE A 104 -2.25 16.29 4.83
N THR A 105 -2.02 17.60 4.77
CA THR A 105 -0.97 18.20 3.95
C THR A 105 0.36 18.17 4.69
N LEU A 106 1.35 17.48 4.15
CA LEU A 106 2.71 17.37 4.71
C LEU A 106 3.59 18.56 4.32
N GLY A 107 3.27 19.21 3.21
CA GLY A 107 3.98 20.33 2.66
C GLY A 107 3.42 20.74 1.30
N GLU A 108 3.97 21.78 0.70
CA GLU A 108 3.57 22.25 -0.62
C GLU A 108 4.77 22.35 -1.55
N VAL A 109 4.60 21.93 -2.79
CA VAL A 109 5.53 22.22 -3.88
C VAL A 109 5.24 23.63 -4.38
N PRO A 110 6.23 24.54 -4.40
CA PRO A 110 6.00 25.94 -4.80
C PRO A 110 5.45 26.08 -6.23
N ALA A 111 4.56 27.05 -6.45
CA ALA A 111 3.92 27.30 -7.74
C ALA A 111 4.95 27.54 -8.86
N GLU A 112 6.06 28.23 -8.57
CA GLU A 112 7.12 28.49 -9.53
C GLU A 112 7.74 27.18 -10.05
N TYR A 113 8.01 26.22 -9.15
CA TYR A 113 8.54 24.92 -9.53
C TYR A 113 7.51 24.11 -10.35
N VAL A 114 6.25 24.10 -9.92
CA VAL A 114 5.17 23.42 -10.66
C VAL A 114 5.02 24.01 -12.06
N LYS A 115 5.09 25.34 -12.18
CA LYS A 115 5.03 26.06 -13.46
C LYS A 115 6.20 25.71 -14.38
N GLU A 116 7.41 25.62 -13.82
CA GLU A 116 8.60 25.25 -14.58
C GLU A 116 8.47 23.83 -15.15
N VAL A 117 8.21 22.82 -14.30
CA VAL A 117 8.16 21.41 -14.72
C VAL A 117 6.95 21.07 -15.61
N SER A 118 5.86 21.85 -15.49
CA SER A 118 4.67 21.72 -16.34
C SER A 118 4.75 22.51 -17.65
N GLU A 119 5.88 23.15 -17.94
CA GLU A 119 6.05 24.05 -19.09
C GLU A 119 4.99 25.17 -19.12
N GLY A 120 4.66 25.71 -17.95
CA GLY A 120 3.67 26.78 -17.80
C GLY A 120 2.20 26.38 -17.84
N LYS A 121 1.90 25.08 -17.91
CA LYS A 121 0.51 24.57 -17.99
C LYS A 121 -0.21 24.62 -16.65
N VAL A 122 0.54 24.58 -15.53
CA VAL A 122 0.03 24.66 -14.16
C VAL A 122 0.78 25.75 -13.42
N ASP A 123 0.07 26.68 -12.75
CA ASP A 123 0.65 27.86 -12.11
C ASP A 123 0.21 28.04 -10.65
N PHE A 124 -0.17 26.95 -9.97
CA PHE A 124 -0.52 26.94 -8.55
C PHE A 124 0.37 25.97 -7.78
N SER A 125 0.51 26.19 -6.46
CA SER A 125 1.25 25.28 -5.58
C SER A 125 0.54 23.92 -5.49
N TRP A 126 1.35 22.84 -5.37
CA TRP A 126 0.83 21.49 -5.29
C TRP A 126 0.95 20.94 -3.85
N PRO A 127 -0.16 20.67 -3.15
CA PRO A 127 -0.11 20.12 -1.80
C PRO A 127 0.29 18.64 -1.83
N ALA A 128 1.33 18.30 -1.07
CA ALA A 128 1.71 16.91 -0.83
C ALA A 128 0.84 16.32 0.29
N GLN A 129 -0.15 15.54 -0.07
CA GLN A 129 -1.16 15.03 0.85
C GLN A 129 -1.09 13.51 1.02
N VAL A 130 -1.32 13.06 2.26
CA VAL A 130 -1.45 11.64 2.60
C VAL A 130 -2.69 11.43 3.47
N ASN A 131 -3.16 10.18 3.54
CA ASN A 131 -4.20 9.85 4.50
C ASN A 131 -3.72 10.11 5.93
N LYS A 132 -4.54 10.76 6.75
CA LYS A 132 -4.22 11.12 8.15
C LYS A 132 -3.80 9.92 9.00
N LEU A 133 -4.28 8.73 8.69
CA LEU A 133 -3.93 7.51 9.39
C LEU A 133 -2.42 7.22 9.34
N LEU A 134 -1.72 7.60 8.26
CA LEU A 134 -0.28 7.41 8.12
C LEU A 134 0.52 8.27 9.10
N VAL A 135 -0.01 9.43 9.48
CA VAL A 135 0.65 10.40 10.37
C VAL A 135 0.21 10.20 11.82
N GLU A 136 -1.09 10.03 12.04
CA GLU A 136 -1.69 9.98 13.38
C GLU A 136 -1.76 8.57 13.96
N GLY A 137 -1.63 7.54 13.10
CA GLY A 137 -1.83 6.15 13.49
C GLY A 137 -0.72 5.57 14.39
N ASN A 138 0.42 6.25 14.53
CA ASN A 138 1.57 5.81 15.35
C ASN A 138 2.00 4.36 15.03
N PHE A 139 2.09 4.03 13.74
CA PHE A 139 2.58 2.73 13.29
C PHE A 139 4.11 2.67 13.37
N ASP A 140 4.64 1.54 13.83
CA ASP A 140 6.08 1.28 13.82
C ASP A 140 6.55 0.56 12.53
N LEU A 141 5.58 0.17 11.68
CA LEU A 141 5.83 -0.32 10.33
C LEU A 141 4.64 0.01 9.41
N ILE A 142 4.93 0.58 8.25
CA ILE A 142 3.97 0.75 7.16
C ILE A 142 4.48 -0.05 5.97
N LEU A 143 3.67 -1.00 5.51
CA LEU A 143 3.97 -1.85 4.37
C LEU A 143 3.17 -1.40 3.14
N SER A 144 3.84 -0.82 2.16
CA SER A 144 3.26 -0.60 0.84
C SER A 144 3.40 -1.88 0.02
N ILE A 145 2.27 -2.52 -0.27
CA ILE A 145 2.22 -3.83 -0.94
C ILE A 145 1.63 -3.63 -2.33
N GLY A 146 2.39 -3.94 -3.36
CA GLY A 146 1.85 -3.76 -4.68
C GLY A 146 2.82 -4.08 -5.80
N GLN A 147 2.35 -3.85 -7.00
CA GLN A 147 3.08 -4.01 -8.24
C GLN A 147 3.69 -2.66 -8.66
N VAL A 148 4.96 -2.66 -8.99
CA VAL A 148 5.60 -1.49 -9.63
C VAL A 148 5.48 -1.67 -11.14
N VAL A 149 4.76 -0.76 -11.78
CA VAL A 149 4.55 -0.76 -13.23
C VAL A 149 4.82 0.64 -13.79
N PRO A 150 5.23 0.76 -15.04
CA PRO A 150 5.22 2.05 -15.74
C PRO A 150 3.80 2.63 -15.77
N HIS A 151 3.70 3.92 -15.48
CA HIS A 151 2.41 4.63 -15.46
C HIS A 151 2.57 6.01 -16.09
N GLU A 152 1.46 6.58 -16.61
CA GLU A 152 1.45 7.91 -17.24
C GLU A 152 1.45 9.08 -16.25
N VAL A 153 1.24 8.81 -14.97
CA VAL A 153 1.27 9.82 -13.88
C VAL A 153 2.24 9.42 -12.79
#